data_74e029c3bd965e0f00ee7d3a3931d9ca
#
_entry.id   74e029c3bd965e0f00ee7d3a3931d9ca
#
_cell.length_a   1.000
_cell.length_b   1.000
_cell.length_c   1.000
_cell.angle_alpha   90.00
_cell.angle_beta   90.00
_cell.angle_gamma   90.00
#
_symmetry.space_group_name_H-M   'P 1'
#
loop_
_entity.id
_entity.type
_entity.pdbx_description
1 polymer ?
#
loop_
_entity_poly.entity_id
_entity_poly.type
_entity_poly.pdbx_seq_one_letter_code
_entity_poly.pdbx_strand_id
1 'polypeptide(L)'
;MINWQILILTLSITACQPNVQKLESNESIIESDALAENFLIPPNSTRPGVYWYFMDGNQNRDEMTADLEAMARAGIGKVVFLEVNIGVPRGPVNFMSEEWQDNFVHAVKTTKRLGIELILGTGPGWAGSGGPWVKPEDSMQHLVAGVTEISGPKSFKSKIAVPKPPKPNYFAGMSEQWIKVREDWYEDVSVLAFPTPSDDVVIDELDLKTLKETQPYSIWKHIPR
;
A
#
# COMPACT_ATOMS: atom_id res chain seq x y z
N MET A 1 -44.73 38.12 -66.21
CA MET A 1 -44.59 38.91 -64.97
C MET A 1 -44.71 37.92 -63.84
N ILE A 2 -43.60 37.47 -63.27
CA ILE A 2 -43.53 36.48 -62.20
C ILE A 2 -43.14 37.23 -60.93
N ASN A 3 -44.07 37.21 -59.97
CA ASN A 3 -43.92 37.94 -58.69
C ASN A 3 -43.21 36.99 -57.72
N TRP A 4 -41.97 37.30 -57.34
CA TRP A 4 -41.20 36.56 -56.32
C TRP A 4 -41.47 37.21 -54.97
N GLN A 5 -42.27 36.55 -54.14
CA GLN A 5 -42.34 36.88 -52.74
C GLN A 5 -41.21 36.21 -51.96
N ILE A 6 -40.32 37.01 -51.42
CA ILE A 6 -39.25 36.54 -50.56
C ILE A 6 -39.85 36.26 -49.17
N LEU A 7 -39.91 34.98 -48.84
CA LEU A 7 -40.30 34.54 -47.49
C LEU A 7 -39.08 34.64 -46.56
N ILE A 8 -39.05 35.66 -45.72
CA ILE A 8 -38.06 35.83 -44.66
C ILE A 8 -38.45 34.93 -43.51
N LEU A 9 -37.77 33.80 -43.35
CA LEU A 9 -37.90 32.91 -42.20
C LEU A 9 -37.07 33.49 -41.04
N THR A 10 -37.67 34.16 -40.11
CA THR A 10 -37.05 34.61 -38.88
C THR A 10 -36.88 33.41 -37.96
N LEU A 11 -35.63 32.92 -37.90
CA LEU A 11 -35.24 31.87 -36.95
C LEU A 11 -35.13 32.49 -35.55
N SER A 12 -36.12 32.26 -34.70
CA SER A 12 -36.08 32.65 -33.29
C SER A 12 -35.12 31.75 -32.56
N ILE A 13 -33.90 32.20 -32.31
CA ILE A 13 -32.96 31.54 -31.43
C ILE A 13 -33.44 31.73 -29.99
N THR A 14 -34.13 30.75 -29.48
CA THR A 14 -34.47 30.70 -28.04
C THR A 14 -33.13 30.38 -27.31
N ALA A 15 -32.45 31.40 -26.88
CA ALA A 15 -31.29 31.23 -26.00
C ALA A 15 -31.78 30.57 -24.72
N CYS A 16 -31.40 29.31 -24.53
CA CYS A 16 -31.47 28.65 -23.22
C CYS A 16 -30.60 29.49 -22.26
N GLN A 17 -31.25 30.36 -21.49
CA GLN A 17 -30.61 30.95 -20.35
C GLN A 17 -30.32 29.81 -19.34
N PRO A 18 -29.06 29.56 -18.95
CA PRO A 18 -28.84 28.67 -17.83
C PRO A 18 -29.56 29.30 -16.63
N ASN A 19 -30.54 28.58 -16.10
CA ASN A 19 -31.15 28.89 -14.82
C ASN A 19 -30.02 28.71 -13.77
N VAL A 20 -29.26 29.77 -13.57
CA VAL A 20 -28.36 29.86 -12.42
C VAL A 20 -29.31 30.01 -11.24
N GLN A 21 -29.79 28.87 -10.75
CA GLN A 21 -30.23 28.78 -9.39
C GLN A 21 -29.05 29.27 -8.55
N LYS A 22 -29.16 30.51 -8.10
CA LYS A 22 -28.38 31.05 -7.01
C LYS A 22 -28.50 29.98 -5.93
N LEU A 23 -27.50 29.12 -5.83
CA LEU A 23 -27.23 28.36 -4.64
C LEU A 23 -27.11 29.45 -3.57
N GLU A 24 -28.22 29.76 -2.93
CA GLU A 24 -28.17 30.36 -1.62
C GLU A 24 -27.33 29.40 -0.82
N SER A 25 -26.06 29.77 -0.65
CA SER A 25 -25.24 29.18 0.37
C SER A 25 -26.06 29.34 1.64
N ASN A 26 -26.72 28.25 2.06
CA ASN A 26 -26.97 28.04 3.45
C ASN A 26 -25.58 27.84 4.11
N GLU A 27 -24.76 28.87 4.05
CA GLU A 27 -23.88 29.18 5.14
C GLU A 27 -24.83 29.42 6.31
N SER A 28 -25.31 28.31 6.93
CA SER A 28 -25.73 28.36 8.29
C SER A 28 -24.63 29.13 8.98
N ILE A 29 -24.91 30.35 9.38
CA ILE A 29 -24.11 31.11 10.33
C ILE A 29 -23.98 30.12 11.49
N ILE A 30 -22.82 29.45 11.52
CA ILE A 30 -22.43 28.61 12.67
C ILE A 30 -22.36 29.65 13.77
N GLU A 31 -23.37 29.66 14.63
CA GLU A 31 -23.40 30.59 15.75
C GLU A 31 -22.05 30.45 16.46
N SER A 32 -21.41 31.57 16.77
CA SER A 32 -20.07 31.59 17.36
C SER A 32 -19.98 30.72 18.61
N ASP A 33 -21.11 30.50 19.27
CA ASP A 33 -21.25 29.63 20.44
C ASP A 33 -21.07 28.14 20.09
N ALA A 34 -21.61 27.68 18.96
CA ALA A 34 -21.45 26.27 18.53
C ALA A 34 -19.99 25.91 18.19
N LEU A 35 -19.21 26.84 17.64
CA LEU A 35 -17.79 26.67 17.42
C LEU A 35 -17.01 26.58 18.74
N ALA A 36 -17.32 27.44 19.70
CA ALA A 36 -16.70 27.44 21.02
C ALA A 36 -17.05 26.15 21.79
N GLU A 37 -18.29 25.70 21.76
CA GLU A 37 -18.72 24.46 22.39
C GLU A 37 -18.04 23.24 21.76
N ASN A 38 -18.01 23.16 20.42
CA ASN A 38 -17.34 22.07 19.69
C ASN A 38 -15.81 22.10 19.89
N PHE A 39 -15.23 23.24 20.17
CA PHE A 39 -13.80 23.31 20.52
C PHE A 39 -13.52 22.77 21.91
N LEU A 40 -14.37 23.07 22.86
CA LEU A 40 -14.24 22.60 24.26
C LEU A 40 -14.60 21.12 24.41
N ILE A 41 -15.64 20.66 23.68
CA ILE A 41 -16.11 19.27 23.70
C ILE A 41 -16.21 18.79 22.25
N PRO A 42 -15.08 18.36 21.63
CA PRO A 42 -15.07 17.92 20.26
C PRO A 42 -15.99 16.73 20.03
N PRO A 43 -16.82 16.73 18.95
CA PRO A 43 -17.65 15.60 18.63
C PRO A 43 -16.79 14.38 18.27
N ASN A 44 -17.34 13.17 18.42
CA ASN A 44 -16.62 11.92 18.15
C ASN A 44 -16.00 11.87 16.74
N SER A 45 -16.63 12.50 15.74
CA SER A 45 -16.11 12.55 14.37
C SER A 45 -14.78 13.28 14.23
N THR A 46 -14.47 14.20 15.14
CA THR A 46 -13.22 14.98 15.14
C THR A 46 -12.15 14.43 16.09
N ARG A 47 -12.47 13.39 16.86
CA ARG A 47 -11.49 12.76 17.74
C ARG A 47 -10.37 12.10 16.96
N PRO A 48 -9.13 12.10 17.48
CA PRO A 48 -8.00 11.49 16.80
C PRO A 48 -8.19 9.98 16.63
N GLY A 49 -7.61 9.46 15.54
CA GLY A 49 -7.46 8.04 15.31
C GLY A 49 -6.02 7.60 15.51
N VAL A 50 -5.83 6.37 15.95
CA VAL A 50 -4.52 5.78 16.15
C VAL A 50 -4.40 4.42 15.49
N TYR A 51 -3.18 4.05 15.09
CA TYR A 51 -2.88 2.67 14.75
C TYR A 51 -2.83 1.82 16.02
N TRP A 52 -3.42 0.65 15.96
CA TRP A 52 -3.41 -0.34 17.02
C TRP A 52 -2.81 -1.63 16.48
N TYR A 53 -1.51 -1.76 16.69
CA TYR A 53 -0.71 -2.83 16.10
C TYR A 53 -0.73 -4.08 16.95
N PHE A 54 -0.87 -5.23 16.28
CA PHE A 54 -0.61 -6.54 16.84
C PHE A 54 0.59 -7.14 16.12
N MET A 55 1.66 -7.36 16.85
CA MET A 55 2.95 -7.75 16.29
C MET A 55 3.12 -9.27 16.39
N ASP A 56 3.35 -9.93 15.23
CA ASP A 56 3.70 -11.35 15.15
C ASP A 56 2.75 -12.29 15.93
N GLY A 57 1.44 -11.99 15.99
CA GLY A 57 0.43 -12.81 16.65
C GLY A 57 0.38 -12.68 18.16
N ASN A 58 0.98 -11.64 18.73
CA ASN A 58 0.84 -11.31 20.15
C ASN A 58 -0.48 -10.59 20.39
N GLN A 59 -1.51 -11.36 20.69
CA GLN A 59 -2.86 -10.88 20.99
C GLN A 59 -3.36 -11.48 22.31
N ASN A 60 -3.97 -10.66 23.15
CA ASN A 60 -4.58 -11.06 24.41
C ASN A 60 -5.84 -10.23 24.64
N ARG A 61 -6.98 -10.86 24.93
CA ARG A 61 -8.28 -10.18 25.07
C ARG A 61 -8.34 -9.20 26.24
N ASP A 62 -7.71 -9.55 27.35
CA ASP A 62 -7.72 -8.69 28.53
C ASP A 62 -6.88 -7.43 28.27
N GLU A 63 -5.73 -7.58 27.61
CA GLU A 63 -4.89 -6.46 27.20
C GLU A 63 -5.58 -5.62 26.14
N MET A 64 -6.23 -6.24 25.15
CA MET A 64 -7.03 -5.54 24.13
C MET A 64 -8.12 -4.68 24.77
N THR A 65 -8.78 -5.21 25.79
CA THR A 65 -9.80 -4.47 26.53
C THR A 65 -9.19 -3.29 27.27
N ALA A 66 -8.08 -3.50 27.99
CA ALA A 66 -7.39 -2.48 28.74
C ALA A 66 -6.87 -1.34 27.84
N ASP A 67 -6.31 -1.69 26.68
CA ASP A 67 -5.85 -0.74 25.67
C ASP A 67 -7.01 0.15 25.18
N LEU A 68 -8.11 -0.47 24.75
CA LEU A 68 -9.26 0.26 24.23
C LEU A 68 -9.90 1.15 25.29
N GLU A 69 -9.96 0.71 26.54
CA GLU A 69 -10.45 1.52 27.64
C GLU A 69 -9.49 2.69 27.95
N ALA A 70 -8.18 2.49 27.85
CA ALA A 70 -7.20 3.56 27.99
C ALA A 70 -7.33 4.58 26.83
N MET A 71 -7.49 4.10 25.62
CA MET A 71 -7.71 4.95 24.43
C MET A 71 -8.99 5.78 24.55
N ALA A 72 -10.09 5.16 25.02
CA ALA A 72 -11.34 5.86 25.26
C ALA A 72 -11.17 6.98 26.30
N ARG A 73 -10.47 6.69 27.41
CA ARG A 73 -10.19 7.70 28.46
C ARG A 73 -9.31 8.83 27.94
N ALA A 74 -8.40 8.53 27.00
CA ALA A 74 -7.54 9.53 26.36
C ALA A 74 -8.25 10.35 25.27
N GLY A 75 -9.53 10.06 24.97
CA GLY A 75 -10.29 10.78 23.95
C GLY A 75 -10.05 10.30 22.53
N ILE A 76 -9.45 9.13 22.34
CA ILE A 76 -9.30 8.50 21.01
C ILE A 76 -10.68 8.06 20.51
N GLY A 77 -11.01 8.47 19.28
CA GLY A 77 -12.30 8.15 18.65
C GLY A 77 -12.23 7.05 17.60
N LYS A 78 -11.03 6.71 17.12
CA LYS A 78 -10.84 5.72 16.05
C LYS A 78 -9.59 4.88 16.31
N VAL A 79 -9.65 3.60 15.95
CA VAL A 79 -8.49 2.70 15.98
C VAL A 79 -8.38 1.94 14.67
N VAL A 80 -7.18 1.83 14.14
CA VAL A 80 -6.87 0.98 13.00
C VAL A 80 -6.30 -0.32 13.53
N PHE A 81 -7.11 -1.38 13.50
CA PHE A 81 -6.68 -2.73 13.85
C PHE A 81 -5.77 -3.26 12.75
N LEU A 82 -4.50 -3.43 13.05
CA LEU A 82 -3.51 -3.82 12.06
C LEU A 82 -2.54 -4.84 12.64
N GLU A 83 -2.50 -6.02 12.02
CA GLU A 83 -1.53 -7.04 12.36
C GLU A 83 -0.30 -6.93 11.46
N VAL A 84 0.89 -6.99 12.05
CA VAL A 84 2.16 -6.87 11.34
C VAL A 84 3.16 -7.91 11.81
N ASN A 85 3.96 -8.43 10.89
CA ASN A 85 5.11 -9.26 11.20
C ASN A 85 6.37 -8.42 11.11
N ILE A 86 7.04 -8.22 12.22
CA ILE A 86 8.26 -7.40 12.33
C ILE A 86 9.43 -8.12 12.98
N GLY A 87 9.28 -9.42 13.25
CA GLY A 87 10.35 -10.26 13.79
C GLY A 87 10.50 -10.20 15.31
N VAL A 88 9.46 -9.79 16.05
CA VAL A 88 9.42 -10.00 17.51
C VAL A 88 9.13 -11.48 17.82
N PRO A 89 9.36 -11.94 19.05
CA PRO A 89 9.00 -13.31 19.41
C PRO A 89 7.55 -13.62 19.06
N ARG A 90 7.35 -14.77 18.39
CA ARG A 90 6.03 -15.17 17.89
C ARG A 90 5.05 -15.40 19.04
N GLY A 91 3.91 -14.73 18.99
CA GLY A 91 2.77 -14.95 19.86
C GLY A 91 1.96 -16.18 19.47
N PRO A 92 0.99 -16.59 20.30
CA PRO A 92 0.22 -17.81 20.11
C PRO A 92 -0.81 -17.72 18.99
N VAL A 93 -1.26 -16.52 18.62
CA VAL A 93 -2.38 -16.33 17.71
C VAL A 93 -1.91 -16.29 16.26
N ASN A 94 -2.42 -17.19 15.44
CA ASN A 94 -2.15 -17.19 14.00
C ASN A 94 -3.19 -16.34 13.28
N PHE A 95 -2.73 -15.54 12.31
CA PHE A 95 -3.59 -14.72 11.48
C PHE A 95 -4.70 -15.55 10.83
N MET A 96 -5.95 -15.07 10.91
CA MET A 96 -7.17 -15.71 10.39
C MET A 96 -7.52 -17.06 11.04
N SER A 97 -6.82 -17.50 12.10
CA SER A 97 -7.26 -18.64 12.90
C SER A 97 -8.60 -18.35 13.59
N GLU A 98 -9.25 -19.37 14.11
CA GLU A 98 -10.48 -19.21 14.90
C GLU A 98 -10.26 -18.28 16.10
N GLU A 99 -9.15 -18.46 16.80
CA GLU A 99 -8.77 -17.59 17.93
C GLU A 99 -8.57 -16.13 17.50
N TRP A 100 -7.93 -15.91 16.34
CA TRP A 100 -7.79 -14.56 15.77
C TRP A 100 -9.15 -13.94 15.46
N GLN A 101 -10.04 -14.68 14.84
CA GLN A 101 -11.39 -14.22 14.51
C GLN A 101 -12.18 -13.87 15.76
N ASP A 102 -12.09 -14.69 16.79
CA ASP A 102 -12.73 -14.46 18.09
C ASP A 102 -12.16 -13.19 18.78
N ASN A 103 -10.84 -12.98 18.70
CA ASN A 103 -10.20 -11.78 19.22
C ASN A 103 -10.65 -10.53 18.45
N PHE A 104 -10.76 -10.64 17.13
CA PHE A 104 -11.30 -9.55 16.32
C PHE A 104 -12.76 -9.23 16.67
N VAL A 105 -13.61 -10.26 16.83
CA VAL A 105 -14.99 -10.08 17.28
C VAL A 105 -15.04 -9.42 18.67
N HIS A 106 -14.14 -9.80 19.58
CA HIS A 106 -13.99 -9.16 20.89
C HIS A 106 -13.63 -7.67 20.74
N ALA A 107 -12.68 -7.33 19.88
CA ALA A 107 -12.32 -5.94 19.60
C ALA A 107 -13.51 -5.13 19.09
N VAL A 108 -14.26 -5.66 18.11
CA VAL A 108 -15.46 -5.01 17.56
C VAL A 108 -16.51 -4.75 18.66
N LYS A 109 -16.77 -5.72 19.52
CA LYS A 109 -17.74 -5.56 20.62
C LYS A 109 -17.26 -4.52 21.63
N THR A 110 -15.98 -4.52 21.96
CA THR A 110 -15.40 -3.60 22.94
C THR A 110 -15.36 -2.17 22.42
N THR A 111 -14.94 -1.97 21.17
CA THR A 111 -14.93 -0.64 20.53
C THR A 111 -16.35 -0.07 20.42
N LYS A 112 -17.33 -0.90 20.05
CA LYS A 112 -18.74 -0.48 20.04
C LYS A 112 -19.22 -0.03 21.43
N ARG A 113 -18.88 -0.77 22.48
CA ARG A 113 -19.23 -0.42 23.87
C ARG A 113 -18.61 0.92 24.29
N LEU A 114 -17.39 1.21 23.81
CA LEU A 114 -16.64 2.41 24.18
C LEU A 114 -16.88 3.61 23.27
N GLY A 115 -17.66 3.45 22.19
CA GLY A 115 -17.92 4.50 21.21
C GLY A 115 -16.70 4.85 20.37
N ILE A 116 -15.80 3.89 20.14
CA ILE A 116 -14.63 4.00 19.29
C ILE A 116 -14.96 3.38 17.92
N GLU A 117 -14.61 4.06 16.83
CA GLU A 117 -14.69 3.53 15.48
C GLU A 117 -13.52 2.55 15.25
N LEU A 118 -13.81 1.32 14.83
CA LEU A 118 -12.79 0.34 14.47
C LEU A 118 -12.66 0.24 12.95
N ILE A 119 -11.46 0.44 12.46
CA ILE A 119 -11.08 0.30 11.05
C ILE A 119 -10.19 -0.94 10.95
N LEU A 120 -10.54 -1.88 10.07
CA LEU A 120 -9.76 -3.07 9.84
C LEU A 120 -8.74 -2.84 8.73
N GLY A 121 -7.47 -3.10 9.00
CA GLY A 121 -6.46 -3.28 7.97
C GLY A 121 -6.78 -4.53 7.15
N THR A 122 -6.81 -4.41 5.82
CA THR A 122 -7.31 -5.45 4.92
C THR A 122 -6.39 -6.65 4.71
N GLY A 123 -5.30 -6.73 5.44
CA GLY A 123 -4.36 -7.86 5.36
C GLY A 123 -3.32 -7.81 6.48
N PRO A 124 -2.55 -8.89 6.67
CA PRO A 124 -1.44 -8.88 7.61
C PRO A 124 -0.29 -8.09 7.01
N GLY A 125 0.21 -7.14 7.76
CA GLY A 125 1.36 -6.32 7.38
C GLY A 125 1.01 -5.01 6.70
N TRP A 126 2.04 -4.36 6.20
CA TRP A 126 1.99 -3.00 5.66
C TRP A 126 1.34 -2.90 4.28
N ALA A 127 1.34 -4.01 3.54
CA ALA A 127 0.70 -4.10 2.24
C ALA A 127 -0.53 -5.01 2.35
N GLY A 128 -1.70 -4.52 1.98
CA GLY A 128 -2.95 -5.28 2.03
C GLY A 128 -3.02 -6.51 1.13
N SER A 129 -1.94 -6.80 0.39
CA SER A 129 -1.80 -7.96 -0.51
C SER A 129 -1.00 -9.12 0.09
N GLY A 130 -0.47 -8.98 1.31
CA GLY A 130 0.28 -10.04 1.98
C GLY A 130 -0.62 -11.09 2.64
N GLY A 131 0.00 -12.17 3.16
CA GLY A 131 -0.69 -13.18 3.94
C GLY A 131 0.01 -14.54 3.92
N PRO A 132 -0.32 -15.44 4.85
CA PRO A 132 0.30 -16.77 4.92
C PRO A 132 -0.05 -17.67 3.73
N TRP A 133 -1.03 -17.31 2.93
CA TRP A 133 -1.44 -17.99 1.70
C TRP A 133 -0.66 -17.56 0.46
N VAL A 134 0.10 -16.45 0.52
CA VAL A 134 0.90 -15.97 -0.61
C VAL A 134 2.11 -16.89 -0.79
N LYS A 135 2.17 -17.51 -1.95
CA LYS A 135 3.29 -18.36 -2.33
C LYS A 135 4.36 -17.55 -3.07
N PRO A 136 5.60 -18.08 -3.22
CA PRO A 136 6.65 -17.40 -3.96
C PRO A 136 6.24 -17.01 -5.39
N GLU A 137 5.53 -17.87 -6.10
CA GLU A 137 5.01 -17.64 -7.45
C GLU A 137 3.98 -16.51 -7.55
N ASP A 138 3.26 -16.23 -6.46
CA ASP A 138 2.23 -15.20 -6.38
C ASP A 138 2.78 -13.86 -5.85
N SER A 139 4.05 -13.85 -5.46
CA SER A 139 4.68 -12.66 -4.88
C SER A 139 5.36 -11.79 -5.93
N MET A 140 5.74 -10.59 -5.55
CA MET A 140 6.48 -9.69 -6.41
C MET A 140 7.84 -10.29 -6.78
N GLN A 141 8.16 -10.31 -8.07
CA GLN A 141 9.34 -10.96 -8.62
C GLN A 141 10.35 -9.95 -9.16
N HIS A 142 11.61 -10.34 -9.21
CA HIS A 142 12.69 -9.60 -9.82
C HIS A 142 13.21 -10.37 -11.03
N LEU A 143 13.33 -9.69 -12.16
CA LEU A 143 14.08 -10.21 -13.30
C LEU A 143 15.57 -10.02 -13.03
N VAL A 144 16.34 -11.11 -13.07
CA VAL A 144 17.79 -11.10 -12.90
C VAL A 144 18.46 -11.78 -14.08
N ALA A 145 19.60 -11.28 -14.49
CA ALA A 145 20.39 -11.84 -15.57
C ALA A 145 21.75 -12.31 -15.06
N GLY A 146 22.24 -13.40 -15.62
CA GLY A 146 23.60 -13.86 -15.45
C GLY A 146 24.28 -13.96 -16.81
N VAL A 147 25.58 -13.66 -16.88
CA VAL A 147 26.36 -13.72 -18.11
C VAL A 147 27.40 -14.83 -17.99
N THR A 148 27.52 -15.63 -19.04
CA THR A 148 28.60 -16.61 -19.18
C THR A 148 29.28 -16.37 -20.53
N GLU A 149 30.53 -15.95 -20.49
CA GLU A 149 31.34 -15.71 -21.70
C GLU A 149 32.07 -16.97 -22.14
N ILE A 150 32.03 -17.24 -23.45
CA ILE A 150 32.70 -18.40 -24.04
C ILE A 150 33.56 -17.89 -25.19
N SER A 151 34.86 -18.15 -25.10
CA SER A 151 35.81 -17.74 -26.14
C SER A 151 36.26 -18.92 -27.00
N GLY A 152 36.42 -18.67 -28.31
CA GLY A 152 36.99 -19.56 -29.29
C GLY A 152 36.00 -20.56 -29.94
N PRO A 153 36.42 -21.23 -31.00
CA PRO A 153 35.62 -22.26 -31.65
C PRO A 153 35.61 -23.53 -30.81
N LYS A 154 34.68 -23.68 -29.90
CA LYS A 154 34.53 -24.87 -29.03
C LYS A 154 33.06 -25.21 -28.79
N SER A 155 32.80 -26.51 -28.64
CA SER A 155 31.50 -26.94 -28.16
C SER A 155 31.35 -26.60 -26.67
N PHE A 156 30.26 -25.98 -26.30
CA PHE A 156 29.91 -25.68 -24.92
C PHE A 156 28.73 -26.55 -24.49
N LYS A 157 28.93 -27.33 -23.43
CA LYS A 157 27.90 -28.15 -22.80
C LYS A 157 28.11 -28.10 -21.29
N SER A 158 27.44 -27.16 -20.65
CA SER A 158 27.53 -27.00 -19.18
C SER A 158 26.24 -26.42 -18.64
N LYS A 159 26.00 -26.62 -17.36
CA LYS A 159 24.96 -25.87 -16.64
C LYS A 159 25.43 -24.42 -16.45
N ILE A 160 24.57 -23.49 -16.78
CA ILE A 160 24.76 -22.08 -16.48
C ILE A 160 24.37 -21.85 -15.02
N ALA A 161 25.13 -21.02 -14.31
CA ALA A 161 24.79 -20.68 -12.94
C ALA A 161 23.51 -19.86 -12.88
N VAL A 162 22.64 -20.19 -11.92
CA VAL A 162 21.43 -19.39 -11.66
C VAL A 162 21.87 -18.05 -11.09
N PRO A 163 21.52 -16.93 -11.73
CA PRO A 163 21.83 -15.61 -11.22
C PRO A 163 21.13 -15.36 -9.89
N LYS A 164 21.82 -14.73 -8.96
CA LYS A 164 21.24 -14.38 -7.68
C LYS A 164 20.74 -12.94 -7.70
N PRO A 165 19.56 -12.67 -7.16
CA PRO A 165 19.09 -11.30 -7.01
C PRO A 165 20.02 -10.54 -6.05
N PRO A 166 20.17 -9.22 -6.24
CA PRO A 166 20.92 -8.39 -5.31
C PRO A 166 20.33 -8.51 -3.90
N LYS A 167 21.20 -8.53 -2.90
CA LYS A 167 20.73 -8.54 -1.50
C LYS A 167 19.96 -7.27 -1.22
N PRO A 168 18.68 -7.35 -0.89
CA PRO A 168 17.93 -6.15 -0.55
C PRO A 168 18.42 -5.60 0.79
N ASN A 169 18.32 -4.29 0.94
CA ASN A 169 18.45 -3.64 2.23
C ASN A 169 17.20 -3.97 3.05
N TYR A 170 17.23 -5.10 3.73
CA TYR A 170 16.13 -5.44 4.62
C TYR A 170 16.13 -4.58 5.87
N PHE A 171 14.93 -4.25 6.34
CA PHE A 171 14.76 -3.87 7.74
C PHE A 171 15.31 -5.01 8.60
N ALA A 172 16.08 -4.65 9.62
CA ALA A 172 16.46 -5.60 10.64
C ALA A 172 15.17 -6.25 11.17
N GLY A 173 15.00 -7.56 10.99
CA GLY A 173 13.80 -8.25 11.44
C GLY A 173 13.17 -9.22 10.44
N MET A 174 13.63 -9.31 9.19
CA MET A 174 13.18 -10.42 8.33
C MET A 174 13.75 -11.74 8.85
N SER A 175 12.87 -12.71 9.07
CA SER A 175 13.30 -14.05 9.50
C SER A 175 14.14 -14.72 8.43
N GLU A 176 15.11 -15.52 8.84
CA GLU A 176 15.94 -16.32 7.92
C GLU A 176 15.10 -17.21 6.99
N GLN A 177 13.92 -17.64 7.48
CA GLN A 177 12.99 -18.43 6.69
C GLN A 177 12.49 -17.67 5.45
N TRP A 178 12.17 -16.39 5.56
CA TRP A 178 11.72 -15.57 4.42
C TRP A 178 12.84 -15.30 3.43
N ILE A 179 14.07 -15.12 3.95
CA ILE A 179 15.24 -14.95 3.10
C ILE A 179 15.46 -16.23 2.29
N LYS A 180 15.37 -17.40 2.94
CA LYS A 180 15.54 -18.68 2.28
C LYS A 180 14.49 -18.94 1.21
N VAL A 181 13.21 -18.71 1.51
CA VAL A 181 12.10 -18.85 0.52
C VAL A 181 12.37 -18.02 -0.72
N ARG A 182 12.84 -16.79 -0.55
CA ARG A 182 13.18 -15.90 -1.67
C ARG A 182 14.40 -16.38 -2.46
N GLU A 183 15.40 -16.98 -1.81
CA GLU A 183 16.61 -17.48 -2.47
C GLU A 183 16.39 -18.81 -3.19
N ASP A 184 15.50 -19.62 -2.68
CA ASP A 184 15.23 -20.99 -3.19
C ASP A 184 14.29 -21.02 -4.39
N TRP A 185 13.43 -20.01 -4.55
CA TRP A 185 12.46 -19.96 -5.65
C TRP A 185 13.00 -19.15 -6.84
N TYR A 186 12.92 -19.72 -8.02
CA TYR A 186 13.19 -19.03 -9.29
C TYR A 186 12.44 -19.70 -10.44
N GLU A 187 12.22 -18.96 -11.49
CA GLU A 187 11.67 -19.45 -12.75
C GLU A 187 12.57 -18.98 -13.91
N ASP A 188 12.91 -19.91 -14.80
CA ASP A 188 13.68 -19.59 -15.99
C ASP A 188 12.82 -18.87 -17.01
N VAL A 189 13.18 -17.64 -17.35
CA VAL A 189 12.49 -16.85 -18.38
C VAL A 189 13.03 -17.18 -19.77
N SER A 190 14.35 -17.09 -19.95
CA SER A 190 15.02 -17.33 -21.23
C SER A 190 16.52 -17.53 -21.08
N VAL A 191 17.09 -18.29 -21.99
CA VAL A 191 18.55 -18.36 -22.19
C VAL A 191 18.84 -17.85 -23.60
N LEU A 192 19.62 -16.77 -23.69
CA LEU A 192 20.03 -16.16 -24.94
C LEU A 192 21.50 -16.43 -25.20
N ALA A 193 21.86 -16.72 -26.45
CA ALA A 193 23.22 -16.84 -26.90
C ALA A 193 23.46 -15.94 -28.11
N PHE A 194 24.41 -15.06 -28.04
CA PHE A 194 24.75 -14.12 -29.10
C PHE A 194 26.26 -13.81 -29.09
N PRO A 195 26.83 -13.43 -30.21
CA PRO A 195 28.21 -12.93 -30.25
C PRO A 195 28.35 -11.66 -29.42
N THR A 196 29.45 -11.55 -28.67
CA THR A 196 29.75 -10.29 -27.98
C THR A 196 29.95 -9.19 -29.01
N PRO A 197 29.22 -8.08 -28.94
CA PRO A 197 29.40 -6.96 -29.86
C PRO A 197 30.83 -6.39 -29.76
N SER A 198 31.39 -5.97 -30.91
CA SER A 198 32.74 -5.39 -30.94
C SER A 198 32.81 -3.97 -30.36
N ASP A 199 31.66 -3.33 -30.26
CA ASP A 199 31.46 -1.97 -29.74
C ASP A 199 30.68 -1.98 -28.41
N ASP A 200 30.79 -3.11 -27.69
CA ASP A 200 30.14 -3.22 -26.37
C ASP A 200 30.71 -2.17 -25.41
N VAL A 201 29.83 -1.35 -24.89
CA VAL A 201 30.18 -0.28 -23.96
C VAL A 201 29.62 -0.62 -22.59
N VAL A 202 30.49 -0.66 -21.61
CA VAL A 202 30.06 -0.77 -20.21
C VAL A 202 29.32 0.51 -19.82
N ILE A 203 28.07 0.38 -19.48
CA ILE A 203 27.30 1.50 -18.95
C ILE A 203 27.63 1.62 -17.46
N ASP A 204 28.48 2.59 -17.15
CA ASP A 204 28.85 2.87 -15.77
C ASP A 204 27.62 3.21 -14.90
N GLU A 205 27.62 2.68 -13.70
CA GLU A 205 26.56 2.92 -12.70
C GLU A 205 25.14 2.49 -13.14
N LEU A 206 25.01 1.51 -14.04
CA LEU A 206 23.71 1.00 -14.50
C LEU A 206 22.83 0.58 -13.32
N ASP A 207 23.39 -0.13 -12.35
CA ASP A 207 22.67 -0.55 -11.15
C ASP A 207 22.15 0.62 -10.32
N LEU A 208 22.95 1.68 -10.21
CA LEU A 208 22.55 2.90 -9.51
C LEU A 208 21.47 3.66 -10.26
N LYS A 209 21.55 3.70 -11.59
CA LYS A 209 20.53 4.32 -12.45
C LYS A 209 19.22 3.56 -12.38
N THR A 210 19.27 2.25 -12.49
CA THR A 210 18.08 1.39 -12.40
C THR A 210 17.41 1.51 -11.03
N LEU A 211 18.16 1.53 -9.96
CA LEU A 211 17.64 1.73 -8.60
C LEU A 211 17.03 3.11 -8.40
N LYS A 212 17.61 4.14 -9.01
CA LYS A 212 17.07 5.52 -8.93
C LYS A 212 15.76 5.67 -9.70
N GLU A 213 15.64 5.04 -10.84
CA GLU A 213 14.48 5.19 -11.72
C GLU A 213 13.30 4.32 -11.32
N THR A 214 13.55 3.13 -10.78
CA THR A 214 12.52 2.14 -10.48
C THR A 214 11.98 2.17 -9.05
N GLN A 215 12.66 2.85 -8.13
CA GLN A 215 12.23 2.94 -6.73
C GLN A 215 11.81 4.37 -6.36
N PRO A 216 10.51 4.67 -6.37
CA PRO A 216 10.02 6.01 -6.05
C PRO A 216 10.46 6.51 -4.67
N TYR A 217 10.73 5.59 -3.74
CA TYR A 217 11.23 5.94 -2.39
C TYR A 217 12.76 6.08 -2.30
N SER A 218 13.51 5.66 -3.31
CA SER A 218 14.97 5.82 -3.34
C SER A 218 15.41 7.27 -3.61
N ILE A 219 14.54 8.08 -4.19
CA ILE A 219 14.75 9.51 -4.44
C ILE A 219 15.17 10.25 -3.16
N TRP A 220 14.65 9.83 -2.02
CA TRP A 220 14.93 10.48 -0.72
C TRP A 220 16.36 10.31 -0.24
N LYS A 221 17.06 9.26 -0.66
CA LYS A 221 18.43 8.97 -0.23
C LYS A 221 19.48 9.66 -1.10
N HIS A 222 19.09 10.18 -2.25
CA HIS A 222 20.02 10.74 -3.25
C HIS A 222 19.85 12.23 -3.51
N ILE A 223 19.03 12.91 -2.74
CA ILE A 223 19.03 14.37 -2.74
C ILE A 223 20.34 14.79 -2.05
N PRO A 224 21.29 15.45 -2.74
CA PRO A 224 22.46 16.00 -2.10
C PRO A 224 22.01 16.97 -1.01
N ARG A 225 22.49 16.79 0.18
CA ARG A 225 22.29 17.75 1.26
C ARG A 225 23.20 18.94 1.08
#